data_c15ab8986c3af7ecc49a3ed6fc91af43
#
_entry.id   c15ab8986c3af7ecc49a3ed6fc91af43
#
_cell.length_a   1.000
_cell.length_b   1.000
_cell.length_c   1.000
_cell.angle_alpha   90.00
_cell.angle_beta   90.00
_cell.angle_gamma   90.00
#
_symmetry.space_group_name_H-M   'P 1'
#
loop_
_entity.id
_entity.type
_entity.pdbx_description
1 polymer ?
#
loop_
_entity_poly.entity_id
_entity_poly.type
_entity_poly.pdbx_seq_one_letter_code
_entity_poly.pdbx_strand_id
1 'polypeptide(L)'
;FQAEDGIRDRSPSRGLGDVYKRQAQLAVQGKHSEALIQKLCDTPLGEIGYYHFRKAKIYNFECIIARTGYTGEDGFEIYIDSKYAESVYKSLIEEGKPFNLQPIGLGARDTLRMEMGYALYGNELNENCNPLEAGLGWVIKLQKNDFLGKAALKKQKDAGLSRRLVGIRLLDRGVPRPHYRVLNEGSLIGELTSGTFSPSLNAGIGLCYVSTEYTKLGTKLDVEIRKQKVPAEVVKLPFLPSRVKKTNC
;
A
#
# COMPACT_ATOMS: atom_id res chain seq x y z
N PHE A 1 15.69 5.55 0.35
CA PHE A 1 14.83 5.16 -0.78
C PHE A 1 15.59 5.45 -2.05
N GLN A 2 16.33 4.50 -2.56
CA GLN A 2 16.73 4.53 -3.97
C GLN A 2 15.52 4.05 -4.75
N ALA A 3 14.82 4.99 -5.36
CA ALA A 3 13.96 4.63 -6.47
C ALA A 3 14.88 4.08 -7.56
N GLU A 4 14.54 2.94 -8.10
CA GLU A 4 15.28 2.37 -9.21
C GLU A 4 15.34 3.39 -10.34
N ASP A 5 16.55 3.80 -10.70
CA ASP A 5 16.78 4.84 -11.71
C ASP A 5 16.16 4.51 -13.08
N GLY A 6 15.89 3.23 -13.34
CA GLY A 6 15.29 2.76 -14.58
C GLY A 6 13.81 3.13 -14.82
N ILE A 7 13.04 3.48 -13.80
CA ILE A 7 11.64 3.91 -13.96
C ILE A 7 11.53 5.42 -14.22
N ARG A 8 12.52 6.18 -13.80
CA ARG A 8 12.54 7.65 -13.91
C ARG A 8 12.97 8.19 -15.28
N ASP A 9 13.82 7.49 -15.99
CA ASP A 9 14.41 7.96 -17.23
C ASP A 9 13.66 7.51 -18.49
N ARG A 10 12.67 6.64 -18.38
CA ARG A 10 11.95 6.10 -19.55
C ARG A 10 10.93 7.05 -20.19
N SER A 11 10.61 8.13 -19.55
CA SER A 11 9.77 9.17 -20.16
C SER A 11 10.26 10.53 -19.68
N PRO A 12 10.99 11.27 -20.48
CA PRO A 12 11.24 12.68 -20.18
C PRO A 12 9.88 13.39 -20.24
N SER A 13 9.17 13.40 -19.12
CA SER A 13 8.03 14.29 -18.94
C SER A 13 8.59 15.70 -18.97
N ARG A 14 8.54 16.30 -20.14
CA ARG A 14 9.02 17.66 -20.38
C ARG A 14 8.37 18.58 -19.34
N GLY A 15 9.16 19.01 -18.35
CA GLY A 15 8.75 19.91 -17.27
C GLY A 15 8.34 19.27 -15.95
N LEU A 16 8.05 17.95 -15.84
CA LEU A 16 7.68 17.30 -14.59
C LEU A 16 8.84 16.55 -13.90
N GLY A 17 9.89 16.16 -14.64
CA GLY A 17 11.05 15.47 -14.06
C GLY A 17 11.82 16.31 -13.03
N ASP A 18 11.76 17.64 -13.13
CA ASP A 18 12.41 18.54 -12.20
C ASP A 18 11.68 18.64 -10.85
N VAL A 19 10.38 18.39 -10.81
CA VAL A 19 9.56 18.40 -9.59
C VAL A 19 10.00 17.28 -8.63
N TYR A 20 10.28 16.10 -9.13
CA TYR A 20 10.72 14.96 -8.31
C TYR A 20 12.10 15.17 -7.67
N LYS A 21 12.98 15.92 -8.34
CA LYS A 21 14.32 16.24 -7.81
C LYS A 21 14.28 17.30 -6.73
N ARG A 22 13.22 18.10 -6.68
CA ARG A 22 13.05 19.21 -5.72
C ARG A 22 12.21 18.87 -4.52
N GLN A 23 11.49 17.74 -4.54
CA GLN A 23 10.58 17.36 -3.47
C GLN A 23 11.08 16.11 -2.75
N ALA A 24 10.94 16.11 -1.44
CA ALA A 24 11.07 14.93 -0.60
C ALA A 24 9.73 14.63 0.07
N GLN A 25 9.51 13.36 0.40
CA GLN A 25 8.36 12.88 1.14
C GLN A 25 8.84 12.20 2.43
N LEU A 26 8.32 12.65 3.56
CA LEU A 26 8.53 12.03 4.86
C LEU A 26 7.20 11.46 5.35
N ALA A 27 7.15 10.17 5.63
CA ALA A 27 5.96 9.50 6.13
C ALA A 27 6.11 9.26 7.65
N VAL A 28 5.20 9.84 8.44
CA VAL A 28 5.14 9.68 9.90
C VAL A 28 3.84 8.97 10.23
N GLN A 29 3.93 7.74 10.68
CA GLN A 29 2.79 6.83 10.80
C GLN A 29 2.68 6.27 12.23
N GLY A 30 1.46 6.00 12.67
CA GLY A 30 1.14 5.44 13.98
C GLY A 30 0.35 6.38 14.88
N LYS A 31 -0.17 5.85 15.97
CA LYS A 31 -1.13 6.50 16.88
C LYS A 31 -0.68 7.87 17.46
N HIS A 32 0.61 8.14 17.46
CA HIS A 32 1.18 9.38 17.97
C HIS A 32 1.64 10.37 16.90
N SER A 33 1.45 10.05 15.61
CA SER A 33 1.90 10.87 14.49
C SER A 33 1.32 12.28 14.51
N GLU A 34 0.02 12.43 14.80
CA GLU A 34 -0.65 13.74 14.93
C GLU A 34 0.00 14.58 16.04
N ALA A 35 0.14 14.03 17.25
CA ALA A 35 0.71 14.73 18.39
C ALA A 35 2.18 15.13 18.17
N LEU A 36 2.95 14.28 17.51
CA LEU A 36 4.34 14.58 17.17
C LEU A 36 4.44 15.72 16.16
N ILE A 37 3.77 15.60 15.02
CA ILE A 37 3.88 16.58 13.95
C ILE A 37 3.29 17.93 14.39
N GLN A 38 2.24 17.94 15.21
CA GLN A 38 1.63 19.17 15.71
C GLN A 38 2.60 20.03 16.51
N LYS A 39 3.63 19.44 17.14
CA LYS A 39 4.68 20.24 17.83
C LYS A 39 5.55 21.06 16.86
N LEU A 40 5.64 20.62 15.61
CA LEU A 40 6.51 21.20 14.59
C LEU A 40 5.73 22.04 13.57
N CYS A 41 4.40 21.87 13.53
CA CYS A 41 3.54 22.40 12.49
C CYS A 41 2.64 23.51 13.03
N ASP A 42 2.49 24.58 12.25
CA ASP A 42 1.64 25.74 12.55
C ASP A 42 0.15 25.50 12.26
N THR A 43 -0.17 24.45 11.52
CA THR A 43 -1.54 24.16 11.06
C THR A 43 -2.19 23.12 11.95
N PRO A 44 -3.46 23.29 12.36
CA PRO A 44 -4.19 22.30 13.14
C PRO A 44 -4.38 20.99 12.36
N LEU A 45 -3.65 19.95 12.73
CA LEU A 45 -3.67 18.66 12.02
C LEU A 45 -4.95 17.88 12.26
N GLY A 46 -5.62 18.10 13.40
CA GLY A 46 -6.91 17.48 13.72
C GLY A 46 -8.03 17.81 12.74
N GLU A 47 -7.91 18.92 12.00
CA GLU A 47 -8.87 19.34 10.98
C GLU A 47 -8.63 18.68 9.60
N ILE A 48 -7.50 18.00 9.43
CA ILE A 48 -7.21 17.30 8.18
C ILE A 48 -7.89 15.93 8.21
N GLY A 49 -8.91 15.77 7.39
CA GLY A 49 -9.59 14.49 7.23
C GLY A 49 -8.72 13.44 6.52
N TYR A 50 -9.07 12.16 6.67
CA TYR A 50 -8.40 11.09 5.94
C TYR A 50 -8.52 11.28 4.41
N TYR A 51 -7.42 11.12 3.70
CA TYR A 51 -7.27 11.46 2.26
C TYR A 51 -7.40 12.95 1.92
N HIS A 52 -7.29 13.83 2.91
CA HIS A 52 -7.21 15.28 2.69
C HIS A 52 -5.81 15.79 2.99
N PHE A 53 -5.53 16.99 2.53
CA PHE A 53 -4.26 17.67 2.76
C PHE A 53 -4.46 19.17 3.05
N ARG A 54 -3.43 19.79 3.60
CA ARG A 54 -3.31 21.24 3.77
C ARG A 54 -1.92 21.70 3.38
N LYS A 55 -1.82 22.95 2.89
CA LYS A 55 -0.57 23.66 2.89
C LYS A 55 -0.29 24.09 4.33
N ALA A 56 0.92 23.92 4.77
CA ALA A 56 1.34 24.14 6.15
C ALA A 56 2.80 24.56 6.19
N LYS A 57 3.27 24.92 7.39
CA LYS A 57 4.69 25.13 7.64
C LYS A 57 5.15 24.22 8.77
N ILE A 58 6.27 23.54 8.55
CA ILE A 58 7.02 22.89 9.62
C ILE A 58 8.20 23.83 9.92
N TYR A 59 8.22 24.38 11.14
CA TYR A 59 9.00 25.55 11.46
C TYR A 59 8.70 26.70 10.48
N ASN A 60 9.70 27.13 9.70
CA ASN A 60 9.53 28.17 8.66
C ASN A 60 9.48 27.61 7.24
N PHE A 61 9.48 26.27 7.07
CA PHE A 61 9.53 25.63 5.78
C PHE A 61 8.13 25.30 5.26
N GLU A 62 7.78 25.87 4.11
CA GLU A 62 6.51 25.54 3.44
C GLU A 62 6.48 24.08 3.01
N CYS A 63 5.37 23.42 3.27
CA CYS A 63 5.14 22.01 2.94
C CYS A 63 3.66 21.75 2.63
N ILE A 64 3.38 20.55 2.12
CA ILE A 64 2.04 19.99 2.08
C ILE A 64 2.02 18.85 3.08
N ILE A 65 1.02 18.83 3.95
CA ILE A 65 0.78 17.74 4.88
C ILE A 65 -0.51 17.06 4.50
N ALA A 66 -0.45 15.77 4.18
CA ALA A 66 -1.59 14.93 3.85
C ALA A 66 -1.82 13.89 4.94
N ARG A 67 -3.08 13.71 5.36
CA ARG A 67 -3.44 12.60 6.27
C ARG A 67 -3.65 11.34 5.45
N THR A 68 -2.55 10.74 5.08
CA THR A 68 -2.45 9.55 4.24
C THR A 68 -1.33 8.65 4.72
N GLY A 69 -1.30 7.42 4.24
CA GLY A 69 -0.25 6.47 4.58
C GLY A 69 -0.46 5.11 3.93
N TYR A 70 0.49 4.22 4.17
CA TYR A 70 0.56 2.89 3.57
C TYR A 70 0.73 1.79 4.64
N THR A 71 0.20 2.05 5.84
CA THR A 71 0.42 1.21 7.02
C THR A 71 -0.88 0.73 7.68
N GLY A 72 -2.02 1.35 7.34
CA GLY A 72 -3.29 1.12 8.03
C GLY A 72 -3.40 1.76 9.41
N GLU A 73 -2.34 2.39 9.88
CA GLU A 73 -2.35 3.25 11.06
C GLU A 73 -2.68 4.70 10.67
N ASP A 74 -3.13 5.49 11.63
CA ASP A 74 -3.26 6.94 11.42
C ASP A 74 -1.89 7.56 11.21
N GLY A 75 -1.80 8.54 10.31
CA GLY A 75 -0.52 9.12 9.98
C GLY A 75 -0.58 10.19 8.92
N PHE A 76 0.57 10.77 8.67
CA PHE A 76 0.73 11.87 7.72
C PHE A 76 1.91 11.64 6.79
N GLU A 77 1.77 12.16 5.60
CA GLU A 77 2.83 12.29 4.61
C GLU A 77 3.14 13.78 4.41
N ILE A 78 4.39 14.15 4.59
CA ILE A 78 4.90 15.52 4.51
C ILE A 78 5.66 15.64 3.21
N TYR A 79 5.20 16.50 2.31
CA TYR A 79 5.83 16.82 1.05
C TYR A 79 6.51 18.17 1.17
N ILE A 80 7.84 18.20 1.07
CA ILE A 80 8.66 19.37 1.34
C ILE A 80 9.79 19.50 0.31
N ASP A 81 10.32 20.69 0.11
CA ASP A 81 11.51 20.88 -0.72
C ASP A 81 12.67 20.02 -0.20
N SER A 82 13.32 19.29 -1.10
CA SER A 82 14.35 18.31 -0.76
C SER A 82 15.51 18.89 0.05
N LYS A 83 15.83 20.17 -0.13
CA LYS A 83 16.90 20.86 0.63
C LYS A 83 16.61 20.97 2.13
N TYR A 84 15.32 20.86 2.56
CA TYR A 84 14.93 20.93 3.96
C TYR A 84 14.65 19.55 4.58
N ALA A 85 14.60 18.50 3.75
CA ALA A 85 14.16 17.17 4.18
C ALA A 85 15.03 16.60 5.30
N GLU A 86 16.33 16.75 5.22
CA GLU A 86 17.26 16.25 6.24
C GLU A 86 17.05 16.95 7.59
N SER A 87 16.89 18.28 7.57
CA SER A 87 16.65 19.08 8.78
C SER A 87 15.34 18.68 9.45
N VAL A 88 14.25 18.59 8.67
CA VAL A 88 12.93 18.18 9.20
C VAL A 88 12.95 16.73 9.69
N TYR A 89 13.63 15.82 8.99
CA TYR A 89 13.80 14.44 9.44
C TYR A 89 14.50 14.34 10.79
N LYS A 90 15.62 15.08 10.97
CA LYS A 90 16.35 15.12 12.26
C LYS A 90 15.49 15.66 13.39
N SER A 91 14.71 16.72 13.12
CA SER A 91 13.78 17.28 14.10
C SER A 91 12.66 16.31 14.47
N LEU A 92 12.09 15.58 13.47
CA LEU A 92 11.10 14.54 13.76
C LEU A 92 11.67 13.44 14.63
N ILE A 93 12.91 12.99 14.39
CA ILE A 93 13.56 11.97 15.22
C ILE A 93 13.77 12.46 16.65
N GLU A 94 14.25 13.71 16.82
CA GLU A 94 14.50 14.28 18.14
C GLU A 94 13.21 14.46 18.94
N GLU A 95 12.22 15.17 18.36
CA GLU A 95 10.92 15.40 18.98
C GLU A 95 10.08 14.12 19.12
N GLY A 96 10.42 13.10 18.36
CA GLY A 96 9.78 11.80 18.39
C GLY A 96 10.22 10.89 19.51
N LYS A 97 11.34 11.18 20.20
CA LYS A 97 11.85 10.36 21.32
C LYS A 97 10.81 10.09 22.40
N PRO A 98 10.06 11.09 22.90
CA PRO A 98 9.02 10.87 23.92
C PRO A 98 7.86 10.00 23.45
N PHE A 99 7.67 9.88 22.13
CA PHE A 99 6.64 9.07 21.50
C PHE A 99 7.16 7.68 21.06
N ASN A 100 8.43 7.36 21.37
CA ASN A 100 9.10 6.14 20.92
C ASN A 100 9.12 6.00 19.38
N LEU A 101 9.33 7.12 18.69
CA LEU A 101 9.45 7.12 17.23
C LEU A 101 10.68 6.30 16.81
N GLN A 102 10.52 5.46 15.80
CA GLN A 102 11.59 4.65 15.23
C GLN A 102 11.70 4.90 13.73
N PRO A 103 12.90 5.02 13.18
CA PRO A 103 13.10 4.97 11.74
C PRO A 103 12.76 3.57 11.22
N ILE A 104 12.02 3.52 10.12
CA ILE A 104 11.46 2.28 9.56
C ILE A 104 12.08 2.00 8.20
N GLY A 105 12.58 0.77 8.00
CA GLY A 105 13.11 0.31 6.73
C GLY A 105 12.04 -0.27 5.79
N LEU A 106 12.47 -0.57 4.55
CA LEU A 106 11.59 -1.08 3.50
C LEU A 106 10.92 -2.41 3.85
N GLY A 107 11.59 -3.29 4.60
CA GLY A 107 10.99 -4.55 5.04
C GLY A 107 9.78 -4.36 5.95
N ALA A 108 9.85 -3.40 6.89
CA ALA A 108 8.72 -3.06 7.74
C ALA A 108 7.59 -2.38 6.93
N ARG A 109 7.93 -1.47 6.00
CA ARG A 109 6.97 -0.86 5.08
C ARG A 109 6.21 -1.92 4.27
N ASP A 110 6.90 -2.92 3.73
CA ASP A 110 6.27 -4.01 2.98
C ASP A 110 5.38 -4.89 3.86
N THR A 111 5.83 -5.25 5.05
CA THR A 111 5.02 -6.03 5.99
C THR A 111 3.74 -5.29 6.39
N LEU A 112 3.84 -4.00 6.73
CA LEU A 112 2.69 -3.18 7.13
C LEU A 112 1.67 -3.03 6.00
N ARG A 113 2.10 -2.73 4.76
CA ARG A 113 1.19 -2.64 3.63
C ARG A 113 0.53 -3.98 3.31
N MET A 114 1.28 -5.08 3.48
CA MET A 114 0.75 -6.44 3.26
C MET A 114 -0.33 -6.78 4.28
N GLU A 115 -0.16 -6.46 5.55
CA GLU A 115 -1.16 -6.68 6.59
C GLU A 115 -2.48 -5.94 6.28
N MET A 116 -2.41 -4.84 5.52
CA MET A 116 -3.56 -4.09 5.03
C MET A 116 -4.07 -4.57 3.66
N GLY A 117 -3.38 -5.48 3.01
CA GLY A 117 -3.72 -5.91 1.65
C GLY A 117 -3.58 -4.80 0.61
N TYR A 118 -2.73 -3.80 0.87
CA TYR A 118 -2.50 -2.71 -0.08
C TYR A 118 -1.65 -3.19 -1.26
N ALA A 119 -2.15 -2.91 -2.45
CA ALA A 119 -1.46 -3.24 -3.69
C ALA A 119 -0.17 -2.41 -3.88
N LEU A 120 0.85 -3.04 -4.43
CA LEU A 120 2.10 -2.42 -4.83
C LEU A 120 2.24 -2.52 -6.35
N TYR A 121 2.59 -1.39 -7.00
CA TYR A 121 2.89 -1.41 -8.42
C TYR A 121 4.17 -2.20 -8.68
N GLY A 122 4.13 -3.04 -9.71
CA GLY A 122 5.16 -4.03 -10.01
C GLY A 122 4.83 -5.43 -9.47
N ASN A 123 3.99 -5.53 -8.44
CA ASN A 123 3.54 -6.78 -7.85
C ASN A 123 2.05 -7.05 -8.19
N GLU A 124 1.13 -6.40 -7.46
CA GLU A 124 -0.31 -6.55 -7.67
C GLU A 124 -0.83 -5.75 -8.86
N LEU A 125 -0.15 -4.68 -9.23
CA LEU A 125 -0.55 -3.77 -10.31
C LEU A 125 0.58 -3.67 -11.32
N ASN A 126 0.24 -3.84 -12.59
CA ASN A 126 1.14 -3.65 -13.72
C ASN A 126 0.31 -3.46 -15.01
N GLU A 127 0.97 -3.39 -16.15
CA GLU A 127 0.31 -3.19 -17.46
C GLU A 127 -0.65 -4.33 -17.85
N ASN A 128 -0.51 -5.52 -17.24
CA ASN A 128 -1.34 -6.70 -17.51
C ASN A 128 -2.44 -6.94 -16.47
N CYS A 129 -2.55 -6.08 -15.45
CA CYS A 129 -3.54 -6.20 -14.39
C CYS A 129 -4.44 -4.98 -14.37
N ASN A 130 -5.73 -5.18 -14.57
CA ASN A 130 -6.68 -4.08 -14.49
C ASN A 130 -7.14 -3.85 -13.03
N PRO A 131 -7.59 -2.64 -12.70
CA PRO A 131 -7.99 -2.31 -11.34
C PRO A 131 -9.24 -3.07 -10.84
N LEU A 132 -10.07 -3.61 -11.71
CA LEU A 132 -11.22 -4.43 -11.31
C LEU A 132 -10.76 -5.79 -10.78
N GLU A 133 -9.78 -6.42 -11.46
CA GLU A 133 -9.14 -7.67 -11.00
C GLU A 133 -8.41 -7.47 -9.67
N ALA A 134 -7.78 -6.31 -9.49
CA ALA A 134 -7.04 -5.94 -8.27
C ALA A 134 -7.93 -5.54 -7.07
N GLY A 135 -9.26 -5.62 -7.22
CA GLY A 135 -10.18 -5.22 -6.15
C GLY A 135 -10.32 -3.71 -5.95
N LEU A 136 -9.80 -2.90 -6.88
CA LEU A 136 -9.84 -1.42 -6.86
C LEU A 136 -11.05 -0.83 -7.59
N GLY A 137 -12.09 -1.64 -7.84
CA GLY A 137 -13.30 -1.19 -8.54
C GLY A 137 -13.99 0.02 -7.89
N TRP A 138 -13.81 0.23 -6.58
CA TRP A 138 -14.37 1.35 -5.84
C TRP A 138 -13.79 2.71 -6.24
N VAL A 139 -12.55 2.75 -6.77
CA VAL A 139 -11.93 4.00 -7.31
C VAL A 139 -12.45 4.34 -8.69
N ILE A 140 -12.97 3.35 -9.43
CA ILE A 140 -13.41 3.54 -10.81
C ILE A 140 -14.81 4.13 -10.83
N LYS A 141 -14.95 5.33 -11.40
CA LYS A 141 -16.24 6.01 -11.53
C LYS A 141 -16.76 5.90 -12.97
N LEU A 142 -17.29 4.73 -13.32
CA LEU A 142 -17.86 4.49 -14.67
C LEU A 142 -19.02 5.41 -15.04
N GLN A 143 -19.63 6.10 -14.04
CA GLN A 143 -20.69 7.07 -14.26
C GLN A 143 -20.17 8.42 -14.81
N LYS A 144 -18.88 8.72 -14.73
CA LYS A 144 -18.31 9.92 -15.36
C LYS A 144 -18.54 9.88 -16.87
N ASN A 145 -18.69 11.06 -17.48
CA ASN A 145 -19.00 11.16 -18.91
C ASN A 145 -17.96 10.45 -19.76
N ASP A 146 -16.67 10.75 -19.56
CA ASP A 146 -15.58 10.04 -20.24
C ASP A 146 -14.28 10.07 -19.45
N PHE A 147 -13.40 9.10 -19.70
CA PHE A 147 -12.01 9.03 -19.27
C PHE A 147 -11.26 7.94 -20.06
N LEU A 148 -9.94 8.06 -20.15
CA LEU A 148 -9.10 7.08 -20.84
C LEU A 148 -9.28 5.68 -20.22
N GLY A 149 -9.59 4.68 -21.07
CA GLY A 149 -9.81 3.31 -20.64
C GLY A 149 -11.24 2.96 -20.20
N LYS A 150 -12.18 3.92 -20.12
CA LYS A 150 -13.57 3.66 -19.69
C LYS A 150 -14.24 2.53 -20.48
N ALA A 151 -14.15 2.56 -21.80
CA ALA A 151 -14.77 1.54 -22.67
C ALA A 151 -14.21 0.13 -22.39
N ALA A 152 -12.89 0.01 -22.24
CA ALA A 152 -12.22 -1.25 -21.93
C ALA A 152 -12.64 -1.79 -20.56
N LEU A 153 -12.64 -0.95 -19.53
CA LEU A 153 -13.06 -1.32 -18.17
C LEU A 153 -14.53 -1.72 -18.10
N LYS A 154 -15.40 -1.00 -18.83
CA LYS A 154 -16.82 -1.36 -18.93
C LYS A 154 -16.99 -2.72 -19.60
N LYS A 155 -16.34 -2.95 -20.74
CA LYS A 155 -16.35 -4.25 -21.43
C LYS A 155 -15.93 -5.41 -20.53
N GLN A 156 -14.84 -5.25 -19.79
CA GLN A 156 -14.37 -6.27 -18.85
C GLN A 156 -15.35 -6.51 -17.69
N LYS A 157 -15.92 -5.43 -17.14
CA LYS A 157 -16.94 -5.55 -16.08
C LYS A 157 -18.17 -6.30 -16.56
N ASP A 158 -18.65 -6.01 -17.77
CA ASP A 158 -19.85 -6.62 -18.35
C ASP A 158 -19.60 -8.09 -18.74
N ALA A 159 -18.40 -8.42 -19.18
CA ALA A 159 -17.99 -9.81 -19.51
C ALA A 159 -17.73 -10.68 -18.24
N GLY A 160 -17.58 -10.06 -17.07
CA GLY A 160 -17.09 -10.73 -15.87
C GLY A 160 -15.56 -10.86 -15.82
N LEU A 161 -15.04 -11.10 -14.63
CA LEU A 161 -13.59 -11.25 -14.41
C LEU A 161 -13.24 -12.75 -14.38
N SER A 162 -12.22 -13.15 -15.14
CA SER A 162 -11.68 -14.51 -15.13
C SER A 162 -10.86 -14.82 -13.87
N ARG A 163 -10.24 -13.80 -13.30
CA ARG A 163 -9.40 -13.87 -12.08
C ARG A 163 -9.59 -12.67 -11.17
N ARG A 164 -9.23 -12.83 -9.90
CA ARG A 164 -9.23 -11.74 -8.92
C ARG A 164 -8.07 -11.86 -7.96
N LEU A 165 -7.62 -10.71 -7.47
CA LEU A 165 -6.70 -10.62 -6.34
C LEU A 165 -7.41 -11.00 -5.05
N VAL A 166 -6.82 -11.94 -4.31
CA VAL A 166 -7.29 -12.38 -2.99
C VAL A 166 -6.16 -12.34 -1.98
N GLY A 167 -6.53 -12.22 -0.71
CA GLY A 167 -5.63 -12.46 0.40
C GLY A 167 -5.65 -13.92 0.79
N ILE A 168 -4.48 -14.48 1.07
CA ILE A 168 -4.35 -15.82 1.61
C ILE A 168 -3.55 -15.82 2.91
N ARG A 169 -3.88 -16.74 3.80
CA ARG A 169 -3.15 -17.01 5.04
C ARG A 169 -2.68 -18.44 5.03
N LEU A 170 -1.42 -18.68 5.31
CA LEU A 170 -0.90 -20.04 5.52
C LEU A 170 -1.46 -20.61 6.81
N LEU A 171 -1.81 -21.89 6.79
CA LEU A 171 -2.30 -22.64 7.95
C LEU A 171 -1.16 -23.31 8.70
N ASP A 172 -0.05 -23.58 8.02
CA ASP A 172 1.16 -24.14 8.58
C ASP A 172 2.33 -23.15 8.50
N ARG A 173 3.45 -23.51 9.10
CA ARG A 173 4.66 -22.70 9.11
C ARG A 173 5.20 -22.51 7.69
N GLY A 174 5.46 -21.27 7.34
CA GLY A 174 6.03 -20.90 6.05
C GLY A 174 6.10 -19.40 5.87
N VAL A 175 6.93 -18.97 4.94
CA VAL A 175 7.02 -17.55 4.53
C VAL A 175 6.75 -17.52 3.04
N PRO A 176 5.55 -17.10 2.62
CA PRO A 176 5.24 -16.98 1.21
C PRO A 176 6.06 -15.85 0.57
N ARG A 177 6.34 -15.99 -0.73
CA ARG A 177 7.12 -15.03 -1.49
C ARG A 177 6.46 -14.81 -2.86
N PRO A 178 6.74 -13.68 -3.54
CA PRO A 178 6.30 -13.48 -4.92
C PRO A 178 6.69 -14.68 -5.80
N HIS A 179 5.87 -14.96 -6.79
CA HIS A 179 6.04 -16.03 -7.79
C HIS A 179 5.91 -17.46 -7.26
N TYR A 180 5.51 -17.66 -6.01
CA TYR A 180 5.15 -18.99 -5.54
C TYR A 180 3.80 -19.42 -6.13
N ARG A 181 3.74 -20.66 -6.60
CA ARG A 181 2.56 -21.25 -7.22
C ARG A 181 1.46 -21.50 -6.20
N VAL A 182 0.24 -21.18 -6.58
CA VAL A 182 -0.97 -21.47 -5.81
C VAL A 182 -1.71 -22.60 -6.48
N LEU A 183 -1.99 -23.65 -5.72
CA LEU A 183 -2.55 -24.89 -6.21
C LEU A 183 -3.90 -25.18 -5.53
N ASN A 184 -4.80 -25.84 -6.23
CA ASN A 184 -5.96 -26.50 -5.64
C ASN A 184 -6.03 -27.93 -6.14
N GLU A 185 -6.04 -28.91 -5.23
CA GLU A 185 -6.01 -30.34 -5.54
C GLU A 185 -4.88 -30.73 -6.51
N GLY A 186 -3.76 -30.05 -6.43
CA GLY A 186 -2.59 -30.27 -7.29
C GLY A 186 -2.59 -29.51 -8.62
N SER A 187 -3.70 -28.90 -9.00
CA SER A 187 -3.83 -28.09 -10.21
C SER A 187 -3.36 -26.66 -9.95
N LEU A 188 -2.60 -26.08 -10.88
CA LEU A 188 -2.17 -24.67 -10.79
C LEU A 188 -3.36 -23.76 -11.04
N ILE A 189 -3.70 -22.92 -10.06
CA ILE A 189 -4.83 -22.00 -10.12
C ILE A 189 -4.43 -20.52 -10.05
N GLY A 190 -3.16 -20.23 -9.73
CA GLY A 190 -2.68 -18.88 -9.62
C GLY A 190 -1.23 -18.80 -9.13
N GLU A 191 -0.81 -17.57 -8.87
CA GLU A 191 0.55 -17.24 -8.42
C GLU A 191 0.49 -16.12 -7.38
N LEU A 192 1.40 -16.17 -6.38
CA LEU A 192 1.57 -15.09 -5.41
C LEU A 192 2.19 -13.87 -6.09
N THR A 193 1.57 -12.72 -5.91
CA THR A 193 2.14 -11.42 -6.31
C THR A 193 3.02 -10.85 -5.21
N SER A 194 2.62 -11.08 -3.96
CA SER A 194 3.37 -10.66 -2.76
C SER A 194 3.16 -11.65 -1.64
N GLY A 195 4.15 -11.75 -0.76
CA GLY A 195 4.04 -12.62 0.41
C GLY A 195 5.09 -12.29 1.46
N THR A 196 4.69 -12.39 2.72
CA THR A 196 5.53 -12.13 3.88
C THR A 196 5.08 -12.92 5.10
N PHE A 197 5.89 -12.92 6.14
CA PHE A 197 5.47 -13.30 7.47
C PHE A 197 4.91 -12.06 8.18
N SER A 198 3.67 -12.14 8.68
CA SER A 198 3.06 -11.09 9.50
C SER A 198 3.40 -11.32 10.97
N PRO A 199 4.17 -10.44 11.62
CA PRO A 199 4.43 -10.52 13.05
C PRO A 199 3.14 -10.37 13.87
N SER A 200 2.22 -9.50 13.42
CA SER A 200 0.95 -9.23 14.12
C SER A 200 0.01 -10.44 14.14
N LEU A 201 0.01 -11.24 13.07
CA LEU A 201 -0.82 -12.46 12.95
C LEU A 201 -0.06 -13.73 13.33
N ASN A 202 1.26 -13.64 13.49
CA ASN A 202 2.16 -14.77 13.66
C ASN A 202 1.95 -15.85 12.59
N ALA A 203 1.77 -15.44 11.33
CA ALA A 203 1.48 -16.32 10.21
C ALA A 203 2.04 -15.78 8.88
N GLY A 204 2.26 -16.69 7.93
CA GLY A 204 2.52 -16.32 6.55
C GLY A 204 1.25 -15.77 5.90
N ILE A 205 1.35 -14.63 5.25
CA ILE A 205 0.27 -14.00 4.48
C ILE A 205 0.73 -13.67 3.07
N GLY A 206 -0.18 -13.72 2.12
CA GLY A 206 0.11 -13.41 0.73
C GLY A 206 -1.06 -12.79 -0.01
N LEU A 207 -0.74 -12.12 -1.11
CA LEU A 207 -1.69 -11.69 -2.12
C LEU A 207 -1.45 -12.51 -3.38
N CYS A 208 -2.51 -12.96 -4.04
CA CYS A 208 -2.41 -13.72 -5.26
C CYS A 208 -3.58 -13.48 -6.19
N TYR A 209 -3.33 -13.60 -7.49
CA TYR A 209 -4.38 -13.73 -8.48
C TYR A 209 -4.77 -15.20 -8.63
N VAL A 210 -6.03 -15.49 -8.43
CA VAL A 210 -6.61 -16.83 -8.66
C VAL A 210 -7.84 -16.73 -9.56
N SER A 211 -8.18 -17.82 -10.26
CA SER A 211 -9.42 -17.91 -11.03
C SER A 211 -10.63 -17.61 -10.13
N THR A 212 -11.64 -16.95 -10.70
CA THR A 212 -12.77 -16.39 -9.92
C THR A 212 -13.51 -17.44 -9.07
N GLU A 213 -13.53 -18.69 -9.51
CA GLU A 213 -14.15 -19.81 -8.79
C GLU A 213 -13.49 -20.11 -7.43
N TYR A 214 -12.20 -19.75 -7.24
CA TYR A 214 -11.45 -19.97 -6.00
C TYR A 214 -11.41 -18.76 -5.06
N THR A 215 -12.16 -17.71 -5.35
CA THR A 215 -12.10 -16.44 -4.58
C THR A 215 -12.98 -16.41 -3.31
N LYS A 216 -13.77 -17.44 -3.08
CA LYS A 216 -14.66 -17.51 -1.90
C LYS A 216 -13.84 -17.58 -0.62
N LEU A 217 -14.23 -16.81 0.41
CA LEU A 217 -13.60 -16.85 1.72
C LEU A 217 -13.67 -18.25 2.32
N GLY A 218 -12.56 -18.71 2.89
CA GLY A 218 -12.42 -20.04 3.45
C GLY A 218 -12.05 -21.13 2.43
N THR A 219 -11.94 -20.80 1.13
CA THR A 219 -11.45 -21.75 0.12
C THR A 219 -10.06 -22.23 0.50
N LYS A 220 -9.87 -23.56 0.54
CA LYS A 220 -8.58 -24.19 0.87
C LYS A 220 -7.75 -24.29 -0.38
N LEU A 221 -6.48 -23.95 -0.26
CA LEU A 221 -5.47 -23.87 -1.30
C LEU A 221 -4.16 -24.43 -0.76
N ASP A 222 -3.23 -24.71 -1.64
CA ASP A 222 -1.85 -24.99 -1.29
C ASP A 222 -0.91 -23.92 -1.91
N VAL A 223 0.08 -23.50 -1.17
CA VAL A 223 1.18 -22.68 -1.69
C VAL A 223 2.42 -23.56 -1.82
N GLU A 224 3.01 -23.60 -3.02
CA GLU A 224 4.22 -24.38 -3.25
C GLU A 224 5.45 -23.58 -2.78
N ILE A 225 5.93 -23.90 -1.57
CA ILE A 225 7.11 -23.28 -0.96
C ILE A 225 8.27 -24.26 -1.05
N ARG A 226 9.33 -23.95 -1.81
CA ARG A 226 10.51 -24.84 -1.95
C ARG A 226 10.13 -26.29 -2.26
N LYS A 227 9.20 -26.50 -3.21
CA LYS A 227 8.66 -27.81 -3.64
C LYS A 227 7.81 -28.55 -2.58
N GLN A 228 7.49 -27.91 -1.48
CA GLN A 228 6.54 -28.43 -0.49
C GLN A 228 5.20 -27.70 -0.62
N LYS A 229 4.10 -28.42 -0.54
CA LYS A 229 2.76 -27.84 -0.48
C LYS A 229 2.45 -27.45 0.95
N VAL A 230 2.25 -26.15 1.16
CA VAL A 230 1.87 -25.59 2.46
C VAL A 230 0.41 -25.18 2.39
N PRO A 231 -0.46 -25.77 3.24
CA PRO A 231 -1.87 -25.43 3.26
C PRO A 231 -2.11 -23.94 3.54
N ALA A 232 -3.07 -23.37 2.83
CA ALA A 232 -3.50 -22.00 2.97
C ALA A 232 -5.02 -21.88 2.84
N GLU A 233 -5.54 -20.72 3.19
CA GLU A 233 -6.95 -20.39 2.97
C GLU A 233 -7.12 -18.97 2.46
N VAL A 234 -8.14 -18.75 1.63
CA VAL A 234 -8.56 -17.42 1.21
C VAL A 234 -9.20 -16.69 2.37
N VAL A 235 -8.69 -15.51 2.69
CA VAL A 235 -9.15 -14.69 3.81
C VAL A 235 -9.61 -13.32 3.35
N LYS A 236 -10.40 -12.66 4.21
CA LYS A 236 -10.85 -11.29 3.98
C LYS A 236 -9.67 -10.31 4.06
N LEU A 237 -9.65 -9.35 3.13
CA LEU A 237 -8.79 -8.17 3.23
C LEU A 237 -9.56 -6.99 3.85
N PRO A 238 -8.88 -6.14 4.62
CA PRO A 238 -7.50 -6.27 5.07
C PRO A 238 -7.33 -7.43 6.05
N PHE A 239 -6.09 -7.96 6.21
CA PHE A 239 -5.80 -9.02 7.17
C PHE A 239 -5.94 -8.55 8.62
N LEU A 240 -5.72 -7.27 8.88
CA LEU A 240 -5.90 -6.61 10.17
C LEU A 240 -6.87 -5.42 10.05
N PRO A 241 -7.58 -5.06 11.12
CA PRO A 241 -8.42 -3.87 11.10
C PRO A 241 -7.57 -2.60 10.93
N SER A 242 -8.01 -1.71 10.04
CA SER A 242 -7.41 -0.38 9.89
C SER A 242 -7.69 0.49 11.12
N ARG A 243 -6.69 1.26 11.55
CA ARG A 243 -6.75 2.19 12.68
C ARG A 243 -6.64 3.66 12.24
N VAL A 244 -6.82 3.94 10.96
CA VAL A 244 -6.83 5.32 10.46
C VAL A 244 -7.98 6.09 11.09
N LYS A 245 -7.72 7.33 11.48
CA LYS A 245 -8.72 8.22 12.05
C LYS A 245 -9.62 8.74 10.92
N LYS A 246 -10.81 8.17 10.81
CA LYS A 246 -11.86 8.68 9.91
C LYS A 246 -12.54 9.85 10.61
N THR A 247 -12.13 11.07 10.30
CA THR A 247 -12.92 12.25 10.65
C THR A 247 -14.11 12.30 9.69
N ASN A 248 -15.31 12.35 10.23
CA ASN A 248 -16.51 12.66 9.44
C ASN A 248 -16.34 14.10 8.97
N CYS A 249 -16.09 14.29 7.65
CA CYS A 249 -16.22 15.57 6.98
C CYS A 249 -17.66 15.74 6.54
#